data_f9a2a3b68717b9011310fc70f2d64b83
#
_entry.id   f9a2a3b68717b9011310fc70f2d64b83
#
_cell.length_a   1.000
_cell.length_b   1.000
_cell.length_c   1.000
_cell.angle_alpha   90.00
_cell.angle_beta   90.00
_cell.angle_gamma   90.00
#
_symmetry.space_group_name_H-M   'P 1'
#
loop_
_entity.id
_entity.type
_entity.pdbx_description
1 polymer ?
#
loop_
_entity_poly.entity_id
_entity_poly.type
_entity_poly.pdbx_seq_one_letter_code
_entity_poly.pdbx_strand_id
1 'polypeptide(L)'
;MKKFFTIFFLILLLNSCVGSSTSGVFGTGVSIALDPRTLGTQIDDSIMQKNLQARLALTEKKYIVQLSVKVLDGRIFLGGKVNEPEEKLRITKMAWETKGARSVKNNISIKQKFSIKRFAIDVLITSQLRTALIFNKNVKAA
;
A
#
# COMPACT_ATOMS: atom_id res chain seq x y z
N MET A 1 39.44 -23.65 23.26
CA MET A 1 38.94 -23.74 21.86
C MET A 1 37.42 -23.75 21.77
N LYS A 2 36.67 -24.52 22.56
CA LYS A 2 35.18 -24.54 22.51
C LYS A 2 34.53 -23.18 22.78
N LYS A 3 35.02 -22.39 23.74
CA LYS A 3 34.48 -21.06 24.07
C LYS A 3 34.68 -20.04 22.94
N PHE A 4 35.81 -20.12 22.23
CA PHE A 4 36.08 -19.27 21.06
C PHE A 4 35.12 -19.59 19.90
N PHE A 5 34.82 -20.87 19.69
CA PHE A 5 33.88 -21.29 18.66
C PHE A 5 32.44 -20.85 18.96
N THR A 6 32.05 -20.90 20.25
CA THR A 6 30.71 -20.46 20.70
C THR A 6 30.54 -18.94 20.53
N ILE A 7 31.58 -18.16 20.87
CA ILE A 7 31.55 -16.68 20.71
C ILE A 7 31.53 -16.31 19.23
N PHE A 8 32.32 -17.00 18.38
CA PHE A 8 32.31 -16.77 16.94
C PHE A 8 30.94 -17.09 16.31
N PHE A 9 30.31 -18.20 16.73
CA PHE A 9 28.97 -18.59 16.29
C PHE A 9 27.90 -17.61 16.75
N LEU A 10 28.01 -17.06 17.97
CA LEU A 10 27.11 -16.04 18.49
C LEU A 10 27.21 -14.72 17.72
N ILE A 11 28.42 -14.32 17.33
CA ILE A 11 28.65 -13.10 16.50
C ILE A 11 28.05 -13.28 15.09
N LEU A 12 28.09 -14.50 14.53
CA LEU A 12 27.51 -14.81 13.23
C LEU A 12 25.97 -14.72 13.24
N LEU A 13 25.34 -15.09 14.35
CA LEU A 13 23.89 -14.98 14.52
C LEU A 13 23.39 -13.53 14.68
N LEU A 14 24.22 -12.63 15.18
CA LEU A 14 23.88 -11.23 15.34
C LEU A 14 23.81 -10.45 14.00
N ASN A 15 24.43 -10.96 12.95
CA ASN A 15 24.36 -10.35 11.62
C ASN A 15 23.09 -10.72 10.82
N SER A 16 22.24 -11.60 11.34
CA SER A 16 20.99 -12.03 10.68
C SER A 16 19.87 -10.99 10.73
N CYS A 17 20.09 -9.84 11.38
CA CYS A 17 19.07 -8.80 11.52
C CYS A 17 19.24 -7.63 10.53
N VAL A 18 20.16 -7.75 9.56
CA VAL A 18 20.18 -6.87 8.39
C VAL A 18 19.13 -7.41 7.43
N GLY A 19 17.89 -7.06 7.75
CA GLY A 19 16.73 -7.48 6.98
C GLY A 19 16.90 -7.17 5.50
N SER A 20 16.52 -8.12 4.69
CA SER A 20 16.36 -8.04 3.23
C SER A 20 15.28 -7.04 2.79
N SER A 21 15.13 -5.92 3.51
CA SER A 21 14.48 -4.76 2.96
C SER A 21 15.52 -4.05 2.10
N THR A 22 15.26 -3.96 0.81
CA THR A 22 15.98 -3.14 -0.16
C THR A 22 16.10 -1.66 0.23
N SER A 23 15.66 -1.30 1.43
CA SER A 23 15.81 -0.04 2.15
C SER A 23 16.95 -0.09 3.17
N GLY A 24 18.07 -0.74 2.86
CA GLY A 24 19.29 -0.62 3.64
C GLY A 24 19.72 0.85 3.73
N VAL A 25 20.54 1.18 4.72
CA VAL A 25 21.05 2.54 4.98
C VAL A 25 21.56 3.23 3.70
N PHE A 26 22.10 2.47 2.75
CA PHE A 26 22.54 2.96 1.45
C PHE A 26 21.35 3.18 0.48
N GLY A 27 20.31 2.36 0.50
CA GLY A 27 19.13 2.51 -0.36
C GLY A 27 18.30 3.74 -0.01
N THR A 28 18.19 4.08 1.26
CA THR A 28 17.47 5.29 1.70
C THR A 28 18.21 6.56 1.30
N GLY A 29 19.55 6.57 1.42
CA GLY A 29 20.37 7.72 1.04
C GLY A 29 20.32 7.99 -0.47
N VAL A 30 20.37 6.95 -1.30
CA VAL A 30 20.29 7.08 -2.76
C VAL A 30 18.89 7.54 -3.20
N SER A 31 17.83 7.01 -2.59
CA SER A 31 16.46 7.43 -2.88
C SER A 31 16.22 8.91 -2.56
N ILE A 32 16.78 9.41 -1.46
CA ILE A 32 16.70 10.82 -1.07
C ILE A 32 17.47 11.69 -2.06
N ALA A 33 18.66 11.27 -2.49
CA ALA A 33 19.51 12.04 -3.40
C ALA A 33 18.94 12.15 -4.82
N LEU A 34 18.15 11.17 -5.26
CA LEU A 34 17.52 11.15 -6.59
C LEU A 34 16.11 11.75 -6.61
N ASP A 35 15.53 12.03 -5.44
CA ASP A 35 14.21 12.66 -5.36
C ASP A 35 14.35 14.19 -5.63
N PRO A 36 13.64 14.74 -6.61
CA PRO A 36 13.73 16.16 -6.95
C PRO A 36 13.15 17.09 -5.88
N ARG A 37 12.49 16.55 -4.86
CA ARG A 37 11.96 17.34 -3.74
C ARG A 37 13.07 17.72 -2.76
N THR A 38 12.92 18.89 -2.12
CA THR A 38 13.85 19.30 -1.06
C THR A 38 13.81 18.32 0.13
N LEU A 39 14.91 18.20 0.86
CA LEU A 39 14.97 17.39 2.09
C LEU A 39 13.91 17.82 3.10
N GLY A 40 13.69 19.15 3.25
CA GLY A 40 12.63 19.67 4.12
C GLY A 40 11.26 19.14 3.73
N THR A 41 10.88 19.19 2.46
CA THR A 41 9.61 18.67 1.96
C THR A 41 9.48 17.17 2.21
N GLN A 42 10.54 16.39 2.05
CA GLN A 42 10.51 14.94 2.31
C GLN A 42 10.31 14.63 3.80
N ILE A 43 10.92 15.41 4.68
CA ILE A 43 10.73 15.28 6.13
C ILE A 43 9.29 15.64 6.51
N ASP A 44 8.78 16.76 6.02
CA ASP A 44 7.40 17.20 6.29
C ASP A 44 6.37 16.19 5.80
N ASP A 45 6.54 15.67 4.59
CA ASP A 45 5.71 14.60 4.02
C ASP A 45 5.74 13.33 4.90
N SER A 46 6.92 12.95 5.38
CA SER A 46 7.10 11.77 6.25
C SER A 46 6.40 11.95 7.60
N ILE A 47 6.53 13.12 8.22
CA ILE A 47 5.84 13.45 9.48
C ILE A 47 4.32 13.41 9.27
N MET A 48 3.82 14.05 8.22
CA MET A 48 2.41 14.07 7.86
C MET A 48 1.86 12.65 7.65
N GLN A 49 2.59 11.83 6.91
CA GLN A 49 2.23 10.44 6.66
C GLN A 49 2.13 9.63 7.96
N LYS A 50 3.14 9.75 8.83
CA LYS A 50 3.16 9.03 10.12
C LYS A 50 2.04 9.49 11.05
N ASN A 51 1.77 10.79 11.12
CA ASN A 51 0.68 11.33 11.93
C ASN A 51 -0.69 10.81 11.46
N LEU A 52 -0.94 10.80 10.15
CA LEU A 52 -2.19 10.25 9.62
C LEU A 52 -2.30 8.74 9.86
N GLN A 53 -1.23 8.00 9.64
CA GLN A 53 -1.20 6.55 9.92
C GLN A 53 -1.47 6.26 11.41
N ALA A 54 -0.88 7.02 12.33
CA ALA A 54 -1.12 6.87 13.77
C ALA A 54 -2.58 7.17 14.13
N ARG A 55 -3.16 8.25 13.61
CA ARG A 55 -4.58 8.59 13.83
C ARG A 55 -5.52 7.48 13.31
N LEU A 56 -5.24 6.95 12.12
CA LEU A 56 -6.01 5.84 11.56
C LEU A 56 -5.88 4.57 12.41
N ALA A 57 -4.68 4.26 12.90
CA ALA A 57 -4.42 3.12 13.78
C ALA A 57 -5.16 3.22 15.12
N LEU A 58 -5.23 4.43 15.68
CA LEU A 58 -5.95 4.71 16.92
C LEU A 58 -7.47 4.62 16.73
N THR A 59 -7.97 4.94 15.54
CA THR A 59 -9.40 4.83 15.23
C THR A 59 -9.81 3.36 15.10
N GLU A 60 -9.10 2.58 14.30
CA GLU A 60 -9.30 1.14 14.17
C GLU A 60 -7.99 0.45 13.77
N LYS A 61 -7.56 -0.52 14.57
CA LYS A 61 -6.31 -1.27 14.34
C LYS A 61 -6.24 -1.93 12.96
N LYS A 62 -7.39 -2.34 12.39
CA LYS A 62 -7.44 -2.96 11.07
C LYS A 62 -6.94 -2.04 9.95
N TYR A 63 -7.01 -0.72 10.12
CA TYR A 63 -6.57 0.24 9.11
C TYR A 63 -5.07 0.20 8.87
N ILE A 64 -4.26 -0.23 9.85
CA ILE A 64 -2.80 -0.40 9.69
C ILE A 64 -2.47 -1.36 8.53
N VAL A 65 -3.26 -2.43 8.40
CA VAL A 65 -3.04 -3.49 7.41
C VAL A 65 -3.85 -3.27 6.13
N GLN A 66 -5.05 -2.71 6.27
CA GLN A 66 -5.99 -2.59 5.16
C GLN A 66 -5.78 -1.34 4.31
N LEU A 67 -5.14 -0.32 4.88
CA LEU A 67 -4.94 0.96 4.21
C LEU A 67 -3.48 1.24 3.92
N SER A 68 -3.26 1.89 2.81
CA SER A 68 -1.96 2.46 2.43
C SER A 68 -2.10 3.97 2.40
N VAL A 69 -1.21 4.66 3.10
CA VAL A 69 -1.12 6.11 3.11
C VAL A 69 0.24 6.51 2.56
N LYS A 70 0.26 7.37 1.56
CA LYS A 70 1.48 7.97 1.02
C LYS A 70 1.30 9.47 0.90
N VAL A 71 2.31 10.23 1.26
CA VAL A 71 2.31 11.69 1.14
C VAL A 71 3.46 12.11 0.24
N LEU A 72 3.17 12.99 -0.72
CA LEU A 72 4.13 13.53 -1.67
C LEU A 72 3.82 15.00 -1.90
N ASP A 73 4.70 15.88 -1.47
CA ASP A 73 4.55 17.34 -1.60
C ASP A 73 3.20 17.84 -1.01
N GLY A 74 2.87 17.37 0.19
CA GLY A 74 1.61 17.68 0.87
C GLY A 74 0.35 17.03 0.24
N ARG A 75 0.52 16.24 -0.81
CA ARG A 75 -0.57 15.49 -1.45
C ARG A 75 -0.69 14.12 -0.83
N ILE A 76 -1.85 13.83 -0.23
CA ILE A 76 -2.14 12.57 0.45
C ILE A 76 -2.79 11.60 -0.53
N PHE A 77 -2.20 10.43 -0.69
CA PHE A 77 -2.74 9.32 -1.48
C PHE A 77 -3.20 8.23 -0.52
N LEU A 78 -4.49 7.93 -0.56
CA LEU A 78 -5.10 6.86 0.21
C LEU A 78 -5.41 5.68 -0.71
N GLY A 79 -4.97 4.49 -0.33
CA GLY A 79 -5.27 3.24 -1.03
C GLY A 79 -5.71 2.16 -0.06
N GLY A 80 -6.21 1.06 -0.60
CA GLY A 80 -6.62 -0.09 0.19
C GLY A 80 -8.07 -0.49 0.01
N LYS A 81 -8.60 -1.28 0.95
CA LYS A 81 -9.97 -1.79 0.90
C LYS A 81 -10.63 -1.67 2.26
N VAL A 82 -11.85 -1.11 2.29
CA VAL A 82 -12.71 -1.03 3.48
C VAL A 82 -14.01 -1.81 3.27
N ASN A 83 -14.72 -2.08 4.34
CA ASN A 83 -15.95 -2.87 4.26
C ASN A 83 -17.16 -2.00 3.88
N GLU A 84 -17.18 -0.75 4.34
CA GLU A 84 -18.34 0.13 4.28
C GLU A 84 -17.99 1.50 3.67
N PRO A 85 -18.96 2.12 2.97
CA PRO A 85 -18.79 3.48 2.41
C PRO A 85 -18.50 4.54 3.48
N GLU A 86 -19.11 4.38 4.66
CA GLU A 86 -18.93 5.30 5.80
C GLU A 86 -17.49 5.31 6.30
N GLU A 87 -16.82 4.14 6.31
CA GLU A 87 -15.39 4.05 6.64
C GLU A 87 -14.54 4.86 5.66
N LYS A 88 -14.83 4.71 4.36
CA LYS A 88 -14.15 5.46 3.31
C LYS A 88 -14.31 6.98 3.49
N LEU A 89 -15.52 7.43 3.81
CA LEU A 89 -15.79 8.84 4.04
C LEU A 89 -15.05 9.37 5.28
N ARG A 90 -15.11 8.63 6.39
CA ARG A 90 -14.42 8.97 7.64
C ARG A 90 -12.91 9.09 7.44
N ILE A 91 -12.29 8.13 6.75
CA ILE A 91 -10.86 8.13 6.44
C ILE A 91 -10.49 9.35 5.58
N THR A 92 -11.32 9.67 4.59
CA THR A 92 -11.11 10.84 3.73
C THR A 92 -11.15 12.13 4.54
N LYS A 93 -12.12 12.26 5.44
CA LYS A 93 -12.23 13.42 6.34
C LYS A 93 -10.98 13.56 7.20
N MET A 94 -10.52 12.48 7.84
CA MET A 94 -9.30 12.48 8.65
C MET A 94 -8.06 12.90 7.86
N ALA A 95 -7.98 12.53 6.58
CA ALA A 95 -6.90 12.95 5.71
C ALA A 95 -6.93 14.46 5.43
N TRP A 96 -8.11 15.02 5.15
CA TRP A 96 -8.26 16.47 4.95
C TRP A 96 -7.95 17.28 6.21
N GLU A 97 -8.25 16.75 7.39
CA GLU A 97 -7.94 17.38 8.68
C GLU A 97 -6.44 17.30 9.05
N THR A 98 -5.62 16.62 8.26
CA THR A 98 -4.20 16.51 8.53
C THR A 98 -3.50 17.83 8.20
N LYS A 99 -2.78 18.38 9.18
CA LYS A 99 -2.07 19.66 9.02
C LYS A 99 -1.08 19.57 7.85
N GLY A 100 -1.16 20.52 6.93
CA GLY A 100 -0.29 20.59 5.75
C GLY A 100 -0.83 19.85 4.52
N ALA A 101 -2.00 19.21 4.62
CA ALA A 101 -2.63 18.55 3.47
C ALA A 101 -3.03 19.58 2.41
N ARG A 102 -2.46 19.45 1.20
CA ARG A 102 -2.78 20.29 0.04
C ARG A 102 -3.87 19.65 -0.82
N SER A 103 -3.86 18.33 -0.93
CA SER A 103 -4.87 17.57 -1.64
C SER A 103 -4.96 16.13 -1.12
N VAL A 104 -6.13 15.51 -1.29
CA VAL A 104 -6.37 14.12 -0.91
C VAL A 104 -6.91 13.38 -2.12
N LYS A 105 -6.14 12.38 -2.59
CA LYS A 105 -6.56 11.44 -3.62
C LYS A 105 -6.97 10.12 -2.97
N ASN A 106 -8.28 9.84 -2.98
CA ASN A 106 -8.83 8.65 -2.35
C ASN A 106 -9.08 7.54 -3.37
N ASN A 107 -8.21 6.54 -3.37
CA ASN A 107 -8.31 5.32 -4.17
C ASN A 107 -8.74 4.10 -3.32
N ILE A 108 -9.39 4.33 -2.16
CA ILE A 108 -9.91 3.26 -1.32
C ILE A 108 -11.10 2.61 -2.01
N SER A 109 -11.05 1.29 -2.17
CA SER A 109 -12.13 0.48 -2.70
C SER A 109 -12.99 -0.09 -1.57
N ILE A 110 -14.28 -0.26 -1.82
CA ILE A 110 -15.18 -0.97 -0.89
C ILE A 110 -15.12 -2.45 -1.23
N LYS A 111 -14.92 -3.30 -0.21
CA LYS A 111 -14.95 -4.75 -0.39
C LYS A 111 -16.36 -5.17 -0.81
N GLN A 112 -16.49 -5.68 -2.02
CA GLN A 112 -17.74 -6.30 -2.43
C GLN A 112 -17.91 -7.61 -1.67
N LYS A 113 -19.09 -7.84 -1.09
CA LYS A 113 -19.44 -9.15 -0.55
C LYS A 113 -19.40 -10.15 -1.71
N PHE A 114 -18.59 -11.20 -1.57
CA PHE A 114 -18.52 -12.27 -2.56
C PHE A 114 -19.92 -12.88 -2.72
N SER A 115 -20.50 -12.72 -3.90
CA SER A 115 -21.78 -13.32 -4.24
C SER A 115 -21.54 -14.44 -5.25
N ILE A 116 -21.74 -15.67 -4.83
CA ILE A 116 -21.64 -16.85 -5.72
C ILE A 116 -22.52 -16.68 -6.96
N LYS A 117 -23.72 -16.08 -6.79
CA LYS A 117 -24.63 -15.81 -7.91
C LYS A 117 -24.01 -14.85 -8.94
N ARG A 118 -23.36 -13.75 -8.50
CA ARG A 118 -22.70 -12.82 -9.41
C ARG A 118 -21.53 -13.48 -10.10
N PHE A 119 -20.69 -14.21 -9.34
CA PHE A 119 -19.56 -14.92 -9.90
C PHE A 119 -20.00 -15.92 -10.98
N ALA A 120 -21.06 -16.72 -10.73
CA ALA A 120 -21.59 -17.66 -11.72
C ALA A 120 -22.10 -16.94 -12.98
N ILE A 121 -22.79 -15.80 -12.83
CA ILE A 121 -23.27 -15.00 -13.96
C ILE A 121 -22.08 -14.44 -14.76
N ASP A 122 -21.06 -13.89 -14.10
CA ASP A 122 -19.87 -13.33 -14.74
C ASP A 122 -19.10 -14.39 -15.55
N VAL A 123 -18.97 -15.61 -14.99
CA VAL A 123 -18.36 -16.76 -15.68
C VAL A 123 -19.19 -17.16 -16.90
N LEU A 124 -20.51 -17.24 -16.78
CA LEU A 124 -21.40 -17.56 -17.91
C LEU A 124 -21.30 -16.52 -19.03
N ILE A 125 -21.39 -15.24 -18.70
CA ILE A 125 -21.29 -14.15 -19.68
C ILE A 125 -19.92 -14.18 -20.36
N THR A 126 -18.84 -14.34 -19.57
CA THR A 126 -17.47 -14.38 -20.10
C THR A 126 -17.28 -15.59 -21.03
N SER A 127 -17.80 -16.76 -20.67
CA SER A 127 -17.69 -17.96 -21.52
C SER A 127 -18.48 -17.82 -22.81
N GLN A 128 -19.70 -17.29 -22.76
CA GLN A 128 -20.52 -17.02 -23.94
C GLN A 128 -19.84 -16.01 -24.87
N LEU A 129 -19.31 -14.93 -24.30
CA LEU A 129 -18.61 -13.91 -25.09
C LEU A 129 -17.35 -14.48 -25.76
N ARG A 130 -16.54 -15.25 -25.02
CA ARG A 130 -15.35 -15.92 -25.61
C ARG A 130 -15.73 -16.86 -26.71
N THR A 131 -16.77 -17.66 -26.52
CA THR A 131 -17.27 -18.59 -27.56
C THR A 131 -17.75 -17.82 -28.80
N ALA A 132 -18.52 -16.75 -28.60
CA ALA A 132 -19.00 -15.92 -29.70
C ALA A 132 -17.83 -15.26 -30.49
N LEU A 133 -16.79 -14.81 -29.77
CA LEU A 133 -15.60 -14.21 -30.38
C LEU A 133 -14.79 -15.24 -31.19
N ILE A 134 -14.62 -16.47 -30.67
CA ILE A 134 -13.90 -17.54 -31.35
C ILE A 134 -14.63 -17.96 -32.66
N PHE A 135 -15.96 -18.04 -32.61
CA PHE A 135 -16.76 -18.42 -33.80
C PHE A 135 -16.99 -17.26 -34.78
N ASN A 136 -16.67 -16.04 -34.39
CA ASN A 136 -16.82 -14.89 -35.28
C ASN A 136 -15.60 -14.77 -36.20
N LYS A 137 -15.76 -15.13 -37.46
CA LYS A 137 -14.71 -15.10 -38.53
C LYS A 137 -14.11 -13.69 -38.76
N ASN A 138 -14.77 -12.64 -38.32
CA ASN A 138 -14.34 -11.25 -38.53
C ASN A 138 -13.37 -10.72 -37.42
N VAL A 139 -13.18 -11.46 -36.33
CA VAL A 139 -12.26 -11.11 -35.26
C VAL A 139 -10.97 -11.89 -35.45
N LYS A 140 -9.92 -11.20 -35.93
CA LYS A 140 -8.56 -11.76 -35.94
C LYS A 140 -8.02 -11.67 -34.51
N ALA A 141 -7.76 -12.83 -33.89
CA ALA A 141 -6.98 -12.90 -32.69
C ALA A 141 -5.54 -12.46 -33.01
N ALA A 142 -5.09 -11.35 -32.42
CA ALA A 142 -3.72 -10.89 -32.49
C ALA A 142 -2.91 -11.57 -31.36
#